data_3e6c78b14d4a2b1cc217a15233bbe17d
#
_entry.id   3e6c78b14d4a2b1cc217a15233bbe17d
#
_cell.length_a   1.000
_cell.length_b   1.000
_cell.length_c   1.000
_cell.angle_alpha   90.00
_cell.angle_beta   90.00
_cell.angle_gamma   90.00
#
_symmetry.space_group_name_H-M   'P 1'
#
loop_
_entity.id
_entity.type
_entity.pdbx_description
1 polymer ?
#
loop_
_entity_poly.entity_id
_entity_poly.type
_entity_poly.pdbx_seq_one_letter_code
_entity_poly.pdbx_strand_id
1 'polypeptide(L)'
;MDGSTEEYKRFWPADLHLIGKDIIRFHTIYWPIFLMALGEPLPKQVFGHPWLLMGDGKMSKSKGNVLYADELVEFFGVDAVRYFVLHEMPFENDGVITWELMVERLNSDLANTLGNLVKRTISMTNKYFGGVVTHTGVTTGGDGAGVTSEGVSMDGASIDADLKKTVLHTAEIVQTKMDGLRVADSITEIFNLFKRCNKYIDETAPWVLAKSEETKPRLAEVLYNLTESIAIGAELLEPFMPDTSGKILSQLHEEKRGLEKMDRFGLYPSGRKVTENPETLFMRRDLKEVMAEVEKRHPGMVEAEEKAEEAAGKQKAEAAGAGSQNAAGKAKTEDAGAEQHAEGSIMADSAAETGAAPGAMDVEPKAEITIEEFDKLQIQVGEIVACEAVKKSRKLLCSQVKIGTKTRQILSGIKQWYKPEEMVGKKVLVITNLKPAKLAGMVSEGMILCAEDDAGNLSLVNPEKAVKVGAEIR
;
A
#
# COMPACT_ATOMS: atom_id res chain seq x y z
N MET A 1 39.39 -21.73 -1.72
CA MET A 1 39.95 -20.37 -1.60
C MET A 1 40.69 -20.35 -0.30
N ASP A 2 41.94 -19.90 -0.29
CA ASP A 2 42.80 -20.03 0.89
C ASP A 2 42.83 -18.76 1.78
N GLY A 3 41.89 -17.88 1.65
CA GLY A 3 41.79 -16.65 2.45
C GLY A 3 42.96 -15.65 2.27
N SER A 4 43.95 -15.97 1.44
CA SER A 4 45.16 -15.19 1.30
C SER A 4 45.14 -14.18 0.16
N THR A 5 44.25 -14.33 -0.79
CA THR A 5 44.19 -13.47 -1.98
C THR A 5 43.60 -12.08 -1.66
N GLU A 6 44.07 -11.04 -2.36
CA GLU A 6 43.56 -9.69 -2.23
C GLU A 6 42.06 -9.61 -2.63
N GLU A 7 41.66 -10.45 -3.58
CA GLU A 7 40.26 -10.56 -3.99
C GLU A 7 39.38 -11.11 -2.85
N TYR A 8 39.83 -12.16 -2.14
CA TYR A 8 39.11 -12.66 -0.96
C TYR A 8 38.93 -11.56 0.11
N LYS A 9 40.04 -10.88 0.46
CA LYS A 9 40.02 -9.81 1.47
C LYS A 9 39.11 -8.63 1.08
N ARG A 10 38.91 -8.41 -0.22
CA ARG A 10 37.99 -7.37 -0.72
C ARG A 10 36.52 -7.72 -0.55
N PHE A 11 36.16 -9.00 -0.74
CA PHE A 11 34.78 -9.45 -0.76
C PHE A 11 34.33 -10.16 0.52
N TRP A 12 35.25 -10.54 1.38
CA TRP A 12 34.95 -11.17 2.66
C TRP A 12 35.41 -10.29 3.84
N PRO A 13 34.64 -10.16 4.94
CA PRO A 13 33.33 -10.77 5.17
C PRO A 13 32.21 -10.15 4.30
N ALA A 14 31.20 -10.97 3.97
CA ALA A 14 30.02 -10.50 3.28
C ALA A 14 29.28 -9.45 4.11
N ASP A 15 28.82 -8.36 3.45
CA ASP A 15 28.02 -7.35 4.11
C ASP A 15 26.62 -7.90 4.43
N LEU A 16 26.03 -8.67 3.51
CA LEU A 16 24.72 -9.25 3.66
C LEU A 16 24.65 -10.64 3.03
N HIS A 17 24.15 -11.62 3.79
CA HIS A 17 23.62 -12.87 3.26
C HIS A 17 22.11 -12.77 3.13
N LEU A 18 21.61 -12.61 1.90
CA LEU A 18 20.19 -12.61 1.59
C LEU A 18 19.75 -14.02 1.20
N ILE A 19 18.90 -14.64 1.99
CA ILE A 19 18.52 -16.06 1.88
C ILE A 19 17.03 -16.27 2.08
N GLY A 20 16.49 -17.42 1.63
CA GLY A 20 15.15 -17.86 2.01
C GLY A 20 15.07 -18.29 3.48
N LYS A 21 13.97 -18.03 4.14
CA LYS A 21 13.76 -18.39 5.56
C LYS A 21 13.89 -19.89 5.84
N ASP A 22 13.71 -20.75 4.85
CA ASP A 22 13.84 -22.21 4.96
C ASP A 22 15.26 -22.68 5.24
N ILE A 23 16.26 -21.91 4.85
CA ILE A 23 17.68 -22.24 5.09
C ILE A 23 18.35 -21.32 6.14
N ILE A 24 17.55 -20.57 6.91
CA ILE A 24 18.08 -19.62 7.91
C ILE A 24 18.95 -20.33 8.97
N ARG A 25 18.57 -21.54 9.41
CA ARG A 25 19.34 -22.30 10.39
C ARG A 25 20.75 -22.61 9.92
N PHE A 26 20.92 -22.89 8.61
CA PHE A 26 22.25 -23.18 8.06
C PHE A 26 23.15 -21.94 8.06
N HIS A 27 22.59 -20.76 7.82
CA HIS A 27 23.32 -19.51 7.71
C HIS A 27 23.49 -18.75 9.03
N THR A 28 22.69 -19.06 10.05
CA THR A 28 22.77 -18.40 11.36
C THR A 28 23.38 -19.25 12.45
N ILE A 29 23.45 -20.57 12.26
CA ILE A 29 24.03 -21.49 13.23
C ILE A 29 25.24 -22.23 12.65
N TYR A 30 25.03 -23.09 11.65
CA TYR A 30 26.11 -23.96 11.17
C TYR A 30 27.22 -23.21 10.46
N TRP A 31 26.88 -22.27 9.60
CA TRP A 31 27.88 -21.47 8.87
C TRP A 31 28.73 -20.61 9.79
N PRO A 32 28.22 -19.87 10.76
CA PRO A 32 29.02 -19.20 11.77
C PRO A 32 29.98 -20.14 12.54
N ILE A 33 29.49 -21.30 12.95
CA ILE A 33 30.32 -22.31 13.65
C ILE A 33 31.51 -22.73 12.78
N PHE A 34 31.31 -23.00 11.48
CA PHE A 34 32.39 -23.36 10.57
C PHE A 34 33.39 -22.23 10.39
N LEU A 35 32.92 -21.00 10.21
CA LEU A 35 33.80 -19.83 10.09
C LEU A 35 34.63 -19.61 11.35
N MET A 36 34.02 -19.71 12.53
CA MET A 36 34.70 -19.60 13.81
C MET A 36 35.77 -20.71 13.98
N ALA A 37 35.45 -21.94 13.58
CA ALA A 37 36.39 -23.06 13.65
C ALA A 37 37.59 -22.89 12.68
N LEU A 38 37.38 -22.18 11.56
CA LEU A 38 38.43 -21.86 10.59
C LEU A 38 39.19 -20.59 10.95
N GLY A 39 38.77 -19.84 11.95
CA GLY A 39 39.34 -18.54 12.30
C GLY A 39 39.01 -17.42 11.31
N GLU A 40 37.95 -17.59 10.53
CA GLU A 40 37.48 -16.62 9.53
C GLU A 40 36.45 -15.65 10.13
N PRO A 41 36.41 -14.38 9.67
CA PRO A 41 35.42 -13.41 10.12
C PRO A 41 34.00 -13.81 9.70
N LEU A 42 33.02 -13.46 10.54
CA LEU A 42 31.60 -13.71 10.27
C LEU A 42 31.04 -12.70 9.28
N PRO A 43 29.98 -13.04 8.49
CA PRO A 43 29.21 -12.08 7.72
C PRO A 43 28.62 -11.00 8.65
N LYS A 44 28.49 -9.77 8.15
CA LYS A 44 28.00 -8.65 8.96
C LYS A 44 26.51 -8.78 9.27
N GLN A 45 25.75 -9.31 8.31
CA GLN A 45 24.30 -9.49 8.44
C GLN A 45 23.82 -10.74 7.69
N VAL A 46 22.83 -11.44 8.25
CA VAL A 46 22.07 -12.49 7.58
C VAL A 46 20.60 -12.05 7.57
N PHE A 47 19.99 -12.01 6.41
CA PHE A 47 18.60 -11.63 6.23
C PHE A 47 17.82 -12.75 5.53
N GLY A 48 16.77 -13.26 6.18
CA GLY A 48 15.92 -14.32 5.66
C GLY A 48 14.62 -13.75 5.12
N HIS A 49 14.40 -13.80 3.79
CA HIS A 49 13.13 -13.40 3.20
C HIS A 49 12.08 -14.51 3.32
N PRO A 50 10.77 -14.17 3.36
CA PRO A 50 9.67 -15.13 3.45
C PRO A 50 9.44 -15.90 2.14
N TRP A 51 8.47 -16.81 2.15
CA TRP A 51 8.08 -17.57 0.97
C TRP A 51 7.09 -16.80 0.10
N LEU A 52 7.12 -17.11 -1.19
CA LEU A 52 6.06 -16.79 -2.13
C LEU A 52 5.16 -18.02 -2.25
N LEU A 53 3.89 -17.87 -1.88
CA LEU A 53 2.89 -18.92 -1.88
C LEU A 53 1.94 -18.71 -3.07
N MET A 54 1.34 -19.81 -3.55
CA MET A 54 0.23 -19.75 -4.48
C MET A 54 -1.05 -20.22 -3.77
N GLY A 55 -2.04 -19.32 -3.67
CA GLY A 55 -3.24 -19.60 -2.88
C GLY A 55 -2.89 -19.84 -1.41
N ASP A 56 -3.32 -20.99 -0.88
CA ASP A 56 -3.13 -21.38 0.53
C ASP A 56 -1.85 -22.17 0.80
N GLY A 57 -1.00 -22.38 -0.20
CA GLY A 57 0.07 -23.32 -0.05
C GLY A 57 1.35 -23.08 -0.82
N LYS A 58 2.35 -23.85 -0.42
CA LYS A 58 3.65 -23.89 -1.07
C LYS A 58 3.52 -24.41 -2.49
N MET A 59 4.14 -23.71 -3.45
CA MET A 59 4.24 -24.15 -4.83
C MET A 59 4.93 -25.52 -4.90
N SER A 60 4.37 -26.45 -5.67
CA SER A 60 4.91 -27.79 -5.83
C SER A 60 4.65 -28.30 -7.26
N LYS A 61 5.70 -28.81 -7.91
CA LYS A 61 5.58 -29.43 -9.24
C LYS A 61 4.58 -30.57 -9.28
N SER A 62 4.48 -31.35 -8.19
CA SER A 62 3.54 -32.48 -8.08
C SER A 62 2.08 -32.03 -7.94
N LYS A 63 1.82 -30.81 -7.50
CA LYS A 63 0.48 -30.22 -7.40
C LYS A 63 0.09 -29.44 -8.67
N GLY A 64 1.02 -29.22 -9.60
CA GLY A 64 0.77 -28.43 -10.81
C GLY A 64 0.55 -26.94 -10.58
N ASN A 65 0.84 -26.42 -9.36
CA ASN A 65 0.61 -25.05 -8.96
C ASN A 65 1.90 -24.21 -8.95
N VAL A 66 2.84 -24.48 -9.85
CA VAL A 66 4.08 -23.69 -9.96
C VAL A 66 3.92 -22.61 -11.01
N LEU A 67 4.17 -21.37 -10.62
CA LEU A 67 4.30 -20.25 -11.54
C LEU A 67 5.78 -20.09 -11.92
N TYR A 68 6.04 -20.01 -13.20
CA TYR A 68 7.38 -19.79 -13.72
C TYR A 68 7.59 -18.32 -14.07
N ALA A 69 8.74 -17.78 -13.68
CA ALA A 69 9.04 -16.36 -13.86
C ALA A 69 9.06 -15.93 -15.33
N ASP A 70 9.56 -16.80 -16.23
CA ASP A 70 9.57 -16.58 -17.67
C ASP A 70 8.14 -16.49 -18.24
N GLU A 71 7.23 -17.33 -17.78
CA GLU A 71 5.83 -17.27 -18.18
C GLU A 71 5.16 -15.98 -17.70
N LEU A 72 5.37 -15.59 -16.45
CA LEU A 72 4.86 -14.31 -15.93
C LEU A 72 5.39 -13.12 -16.73
N VAL A 73 6.66 -13.18 -17.16
CA VAL A 73 7.28 -12.14 -17.99
C VAL A 73 6.62 -12.08 -19.38
N GLU A 74 6.24 -13.23 -19.98
CA GLU A 74 5.50 -13.25 -21.25
C GLU A 74 4.12 -12.58 -21.13
N PHE A 75 3.42 -12.78 -20.01
CA PHE A 75 2.10 -12.16 -19.77
C PHE A 75 2.18 -10.67 -19.46
N PHE A 76 3.12 -10.26 -18.62
CA PHE A 76 3.09 -8.95 -17.97
C PHE A 76 4.31 -8.06 -18.26
N GLY A 77 5.41 -8.64 -18.75
CA GLY A 77 6.70 -7.97 -18.92
C GLY A 77 7.55 -7.97 -17.64
N VAL A 78 8.88 -7.82 -17.81
CA VAL A 78 9.87 -7.96 -16.73
C VAL A 78 9.59 -7.04 -15.57
N ASP A 79 9.39 -5.74 -15.81
CA ASP A 79 9.25 -4.75 -14.74
C ASP A 79 7.94 -4.89 -13.96
N ALA A 80 6.85 -5.35 -14.61
CA ALA A 80 5.62 -5.64 -13.91
C ALA A 80 5.77 -6.84 -12.96
N VAL A 81 6.49 -7.88 -13.38
CA VAL A 81 6.81 -9.04 -12.53
C VAL A 81 7.72 -8.62 -11.38
N ARG A 82 8.76 -7.80 -11.65
CA ARG A 82 9.64 -7.26 -10.60
C ARG A 82 8.86 -6.43 -9.57
N TYR A 83 8.02 -5.51 -10.06
CA TYR A 83 7.14 -4.73 -9.19
C TYR A 83 6.32 -5.63 -8.27
N PHE A 84 5.63 -6.61 -8.85
CA PHE A 84 4.77 -7.51 -8.11
C PHE A 84 5.53 -8.28 -7.03
N VAL A 85 6.60 -8.97 -7.41
CA VAL A 85 7.39 -9.80 -6.46
C VAL A 85 8.00 -8.95 -5.35
N LEU A 86 8.50 -7.74 -5.65
CA LEU A 86 9.14 -6.88 -4.67
C LEU A 86 8.13 -6.12 -3.79
N HIS A 87 6.91 -5.87 -4.29
CA HIS A 87 5.88 -5.14 -3.56
C HIS A 87 4.96 -6.04 -2.73
N GLU A 88 4.53 -7.20 -3.28
CA GLU A 88 3.56 -8.08 -2.61
C GLU A 88 4.21 -9.10 -1.67
N MET A 89 5.52 -9.07 -1.53
CA MET A 89 6.28 -9.91 -0.60
C MET A 89 6.88 -9.05 0.52
N PRO A 90 6.08 -8.59 1.48
CA PRO A 90 6.63 -7.92 2.66
C PRO A 90 7.51 -8.88 3.43
N PHE A 91 8.66 -8.40 3.92
CA PHE A 91 9.66 -9.30 4.53
C PHE A 91 9.24 -9.88 5.89
N GLU A 92 8.18 -9.37 6.47
CA GLU A 92 7.62 -9.88 7.73
C GLU A 92 6.75 -11.13 7.56
N ASN A 93 6.10 -11.28 6.40
CA ASN A 93 5.11 -12.33 6.15
C ASN A 93 5.30 -13.01 4.80
N ASP A 94 4.78 -14.23 4.64
CA ASP A 94 4.75 -14.90 3.36
C ASP A 94 3.85 -14.15 2.39
N GLY A 95 4.34 -13.91 1.18
CA GLY A 95 3.57 -13.30 0.10
C GLY A 95 2.72 -14.32 -0.63
N VAL A 96 1.56 -13.88 -1.12
CA VAL A 96 0.69 -14.70 -1.97
C VAL A 96 0.69 -14.13 -3.38
N ILE A 97 0.87 -14.99 -4.38
CA ILE A 97 0.74 -14.66 -5.79
C ILE A 97 -0.48 -15.34 -6.38
N THR A 98 -1.32 -14.58 -7.07
CA THR A 98 -2.41 -15.06 -7.91
C THR A 98 -2.46 -14.29 -9.21
N TRP A 99 -3.07 -14.88 -10.23
CA TRP A 99 -3.24 -14.21 -11.52
C TRP A 99 -4.13 -12.97 -11.42
N GLU A 100 -5.18 -13.04 -10.59
CA GLU A 100 -6.06 -11.91 -10.30
C GLU A 100 -5.29 -10.75 -9.70
N LEU A 101 -4.46 -11.02 -8.70
CA LEU A 101 -3.69 -9.99 -8.02
C LEU A 101 -2.65 -9.36 -8.96
N MET A 102 -2.01 -10.17 -9.81
CA MET A 102 -1.10 -9.67 -10.85
C MET A 102 -1.81 -8.71 -11.80
N VAL A 103 -3.00 -9.09 -12.31
CA VAL A 103 -3.80 -8.23 -13.21
C VAL A 103 -4.29 -6.98 -12.47
N GLU A 104 -4.73 -7.10 -11.22
CA GLU A 104 -5.15 -5.97 -10.41
C GLU A 104 -4.02 -4.94 -10.23
N ARG A 105 -2.83 -5.38 -9.84
CA ARG A 105 -1.66 -4.51 -9.65
C ARG A 105 -1.19 -3.89 -10.96
N LEU A 106 -1.15 -4.67 -12.04
CA LEU A 106 -0.82 -4.13 -13.35
C LEU A 106 -1.77 -3.00 -13.75
N ASN A 107 -3.08 -3.20 -13.56
CA ASN A 107 -4.09 -2.26 -14.00
C ASN A 107 -4.20 -1.03 -13.09
N SER A 108 -4.19 -1.22 -11.75
CA SER A 108 -4.38 -0.16 -10.77
C SER A 108 -3.13 0.68 -10.57
N ASP A 109 -2.01 0.03 -10.32
CA ASP A 109 -0.79 0.72 -9.93
C ASP A 109 0.04 1.11 -11.15
N LEU A 110 0.38 0.14 -12.00
CA LEU A 110 1.30 0.38 -13.11
C LEU A 110 0.63 1.14 -14.26
N ALA A 111 -0.52 0.70 -14.75
CA ALA A 111 -1.18 1.36 -15.87
C ALA A 111 -1.90 2.65 -15.46
N ASN A 112 -2.70 2.62 -14.38
CA ASN A 112 -3.47 3.80 -13.97
C ASN A 112 -2.63 4.83 -13.22
N THR A 113 -1.96 4.42 -12.12
CA THR A 113 -1.28 5.40 -11.26
C THR A 113 -0.04 5.94 -11.96
N LEU A 114 0.85 5.10 -12.47
CA LEU A 114 2.10 5.51 -13.07
C LEU A 114 1.97 5.81 -14.58
N GLY A 115 1.52 4.85 -15.38
CA GLY A 115 1.49 4.97 -16.83
C GLY A 115 0.60 6.12 -17.32
N ASN A 116 -0.58 6.26 -16.71
CA ASN A 116 -1.50 7.35 -17.04
C ASN A 116 -0.96 8.71 -16.59
N LEU A 117 -0.30 8.81 -15.41
CA LEU A 117 0.33 10.05 -14.94
C LEU A 117 1.36 10.57 -15.94
N VAL A 118 2.32 9.73 -16.33
CA VAL A 118 3.39 10.09 -17.28
C VAL A 118 2.79 10.51 -18.62
N LYS A 119 1.89 9.70 -19.19
CA LYS A 119 1.25 9.97 -20.47
C LYS A 119 0.42 11.25 -20.47
N ARG A 120 -0.37 11.49 -19.41
CA ARG A 120 -1.18 12.72 -19.27
C ARG A 120 -0.31 13.95 -19.19
N THR A 121 0.76 13.92 -18.38
CA THR A 121 1.68 15.06 -18.21
C THR A 121 2.34 15.42 -19.52
N ILE A 122 2.93 14.44 -20.23
CA ILE A 122 3.56 14.67 -21.53
C ILE A 122 2.53 15.16 -22.57
N SER A 123 1.35 14.55 -22.63
CA SER A 123 0.30 14.95 -23.58
C SER A 123 -0.22 16.37 -23.33
N MET A 124 -0.35 16.78 -22.06
CA MET A 124 -0.73 18.17 -21.73
C MET A 124 0.39 19.15 -22.10
N THR A 125 1.66 18.82 -21.86
CA THR A 125 2.82 19.63 -22.25
C THR A 125 2.88 19.80 -23.76
N ASN A 126 2.68 18.72 -24.52
CA ASN A 126 2.62 18.79 -25.98
C ASN A 126 1.44 19.66 -26.46
N LYS A 127 0.26 19.44 -25.90
CA LYS A 127 -0.97 20.14 -26.31
C LYS A 127 -0.92 21.65 -26.06
N TYR A 128 -0.39 22.05 -24.90
CA TYR A 128 -0.49 23.45 -24.47
C TYR A 128 0.79 24.27 -24.77
N PHE A 129 1.95 23.62 -24.84
CA PHE A 129 3.25 24.27 -25.00
C PHE A 129 4.15 23.64 -26.08
N GLY A 130 3.60 22.86 -27.00
CA GLY A 130 4.39 22.21 -28.07
C GLY A 130 5.51 21.33 -27.55
N GLY A 131 5.32 20.72 -26.38
CA GLY A 131 6.26 19.84 -25.71
C GLY A 131 7.30 20.54 -24.82
N VAL A 132 7.34 21.86 -24.80
CA VAL A 132 8.34 22.62 -24.02
C VAL A 132 7.90 22.72 -22.56
N VAL A 133 8.77 22.26 -21.66
CA VAL A 133 8.59 22.37 -20.20
C VAL A 133 9.27 23.66 -19.74
N THR A 134 8.53 24.56 -19.11
CA THR A 134 9.05 25.86 -18.70
C THR A 134 8.82 26.10 -17.21
N HIS A 135 9.90 26.41 -16.48
CA HIS A 135 9.83 26.88 -15.11
C HIS A 135 9.56 28.38 -15.11
N THR A 136 8.44 28.80 -14.54
CA THR A 136 8.02 30.20 -14.48
C THR A 136 8.06 30.80 -13.08
N GLY A 137 8.05 29.96 -12.04
CA GLY A 137 7.93 30.37 -10.65
C GLY A 137 6.57 30.97 -10.26
N VAL A 138 5.58 30.90 -11.15
CA VAL A 138 4.23 31.44 -10.91
C VAL A 138 3.37 30.45 -10.13
N THR A 139 3.02 30.82 -8.92
CA THR A 139 2.23 29.97 -7.98
C THR A 139 0.74 30.27 -7.98
N THR A 140 0.32 31.46 -8.47
CA THR A 140 -1.08 31.89 -8.48
C THR A 140 -1.59 32.07 -9.91
N GLY A 141 -2.82 31.65 -10.18
CA GLY A 141 -3.56 32.05 -11.40
C GLY A 141 -4.28 33.37 -11.16
N GLY A 142 -4.53 34.16 -12.19
CA GLY A 142 -4.97 35.57 -12.23
C GLY A 142 -5.83 36.14 -11.08
N ASP A 143 -6.63 35.36 -10.37
CA ASP A 143 -7.46 35.79 -9.24
C ASP A 143 -7.10 35.12 -7.90
N GLY A 144 -5.92 34.53 -7.79
CA GLY A 144 -5.35 34.08 -6.50
C GLY A 144 -5.93 32.79 -5.90
N ALA A 145 -6.87 32.12 -6.54
CA ALA A 145 -7.52 30.95 -5.96
C ALA A 145 -7.44 29.71 -6.86
N GLY A 146 -6.77 28.67 -6.36
CA GLY A 146 -7.00 27.30 -6.85
C GLY A 146 -8.37 26.82 -6.35
N VAL A 147 -9.24 26.37 -7.23
CA VAL A 147 -10.54 25.80 -6.86
C VAL A 147 -10.35 24.30 -6.67
N THR A 148 -10.48 23.81 -5.44
CA THR A 148 -10.62 22.37 -5.18
C THR A 148 -12.05 21.93 -5.50
N SER A 149 -12.25 20.63 -5.81
CA SER A 149 -13.58 20.02 -6.01
C SER A 149 -14.52 20.14 -4.79
N GLU A 150 -14.01 20.63 -3.66
CA GLU A 150 -14.72 20.81 -2.39
C GLU A 150 -15.00 22.27 -2.03
N GLY A 151 -14.68 23.22 -2.94
CA GLY A 151 -14.94 24.65 -2.71
C GLY A 151 -13.98 25.32 -1.71
N VAL A 152 -12.93 24.64 -1.28
CA VAL A 152 -11.88 25.23 -0.43
C VAL A 152 -10.86 25.89 -1.35
N SER A 153 -10.74 27.22 -1.26
CA SER A 153 -9.71 28.00 -1.94
C SER A 153 -8.37 27.73 -1.27
N MET A 154 -7.59 26.79 -1.81
CA MET A 154 -6.17 26.66 -1.44
C MET A 154 -5.33 27.57 -2.33
N ASP A 155 -4.42 28.33 -1.74
CA ASP A 155 -3.41 29.09 -2.46
C ASP A 155 -2.54 28.14 -3.29
N GLY A 156 -2.35 28.44 -4.58
CA GLY A 156 -1.51 27.64 -5.47
C GLY A 156 -0.09 27.45 -4.95
N ALA A 157 0.45 28.41 -4.21
CA ALA A 157 1.73 28.29 -3.53
C ALA A 157 1.75 27.19 -2.47
N SER A 158 0.66 27.02 -1.71
CA SER A 158 0.53 25.99 -0.70
C SER A 158 0.47 24.59 -1.33
N ILE A 159 -0.27 24.44 -2.43
CA ILE A 159 -0.38 23.16 -3.17
C ILE A 159 0.99 22.75 -3.76
N ASP A 160 1.72 23.70 -4.34
CA ASP A 160 3.06 23.46 -4.90
C ASP A 160 4.06 23.11 -3.81
N ALA A 161 4.01 23.82 -2.67
CA ALA A 161 4.87 23.54 -1.52
C ALA A 161 4.64 22.15 -0.94
N ASP A 162 3.39 21.73 -0.85
CA ASP A 162 3.03 20.39 -0.39
C ASP A 162 3.53 19.29 -1.35
N LEU A 163 3.35 19.47 -2.67
CA LEU A 163 3.93 18.55 -3.66
C LEU A 163 5.46 18.46 -3.52
N LYS A 164 6.15 19.61 -3.49
CA LYS A 164 7.62 19.67 -3.39
C LYS A 164 8.11 19.01 -2.11
N LYS A 165 7.44 19.28 -0.97
CA LYS A 165 7.74 18.64 0.31
C LYS A 165 7.57 17.13 0.21
N THR A 166 6.47 16.65 -0.37
CA THR A 166 6.22 15.21 -0.54
C THR A 166 7.31 14.56 -1.38
N VAL A 167 7.70 15.16 -2.50
CA VAL A 167 8.76 14.63 -3.38
C VAL A 167 10.08 14.45 -2.64
N LEU A 168 10.54 15.50 -1.94
CA LEU A 168 11.81 15.48 -1.21
C LEU A 168 11.77 14.50 -0.04
N HIS A 169 10.67 14.46 0.69
CA HIS A 169 10.50 13.52 1.80
C HIS A 169 10.45 12.06 1.32
N THR A 170 9.88 11.79 0.14
CA THR A 170 9.86 10.44 -0.44
C THR A 170 11.27 9.91 -0.66
N ALA A 171 12.20 10.73 -1.16
CA ALA A 171 13.59 10.31 -1.37
C ALA A 171 14.27 9.89 -0.05
N GLU A 172 14.07 10.66 1.02
CA GLU A 172 14.61 10.37 2.35
C GLU A 172 14.02 9.08 2.94
N ILE A 173 12.68 8.93 2.86
CA ILE A 173 12.01 7.73 3.38
C ILE A 173 12.42 6.48 2.61
N VAL A 174 12.48 6.55 1.27
CA VAL A 174 12.89 5.42 0.44
C VAL A 174 14.29 4.94 0.83
N GLN A 175 15.25 5.86 1.01
CA GLN A 175 16.59 5.49 1.45
C GLN A 175 16.56 4.82 2.83
N THR A 176 15.87 5.42 3.80
CA THR A 176 15.76 4.87 5.15
C THR A 176 15.14 3.47 5.17
N LYS A 177 14.09 3.26 4.38
CA LYS A 177 13.43 1.95 4.26
C LYS A 177 14.34 0.93 3.56
N MET A 178 15.07 1.33 2.52
CA MET A 178 16.04 0.45 1.85
C MET A 178 17.20 0.06 2.74
N ASP A 179 17.72 0.97 3.56
CA ASP A 179 18.77 0.67 4.56
C ASP A 179 18.26 -0.35 5.60
N GLY A 180 16.96 -0.33 5.91
CA GLY A 180 16.27 -1.31 6.74
C GLY A 180 15.82 -2.58 6.00
N LEU A 181 16.17 -2.76 4.71
CA LEU A 181 15.72 -3.86 3.84
C LEU A 181 14.19 -3.93 3.66
N ARG A 182 13.46 -2.84 3.88
CA ARG A 182 11.99 -2.72 3.71
C ARG A 182 11.64 -2.38 2.26
N VAL A 183 11.90 -3.31 1.34
CA VAL A 183 11.79 -3.10 -0.11
C VAL A 183 10.35 -2.79 -0.55
N ALA A 184 9.37 -3.56 -0.07
CA ALA A 184 7.95 -3.36 -0.40
C ALA A 184 7.45 -1.98 0.02
N ASP A 185 7.84 -1.53 1.21
CA ASP A 185 7.48 -0.21 1.72
C ASP A 185 8.14 0.92 0.92
N SER A 186 9.39 0.73 0.47
CA SER A 186 10.07 1.71 -0.37
C SER A 186 9.33 1.92 -1.69
N ILE A 187 8.87 0.84 -2.32
CA ILE A 187 8.05 0.90 -3.54
C ILE A 187 6.72 1.60 -3.24
N THR A 188 6.08 1.27 -2.13
CA THR A 188 4.83 1.90 -1.69
C THR A 188 4.97 3.41 -1.58
N GLU A 189 6.07 3.92 -1.00
CA GLU A 189 6.31 5.37 -0.90
C GLU A 189 6.51 6.04 -2.26
N ILE A 190 7.21 5.38 -3.18
CA ILE A 190 7.36 5.90 -4.55
C ILE A 190 5.99 5.97 -5.24
N PHE A 191 5.13 4.98 -5.06
CA PHE A 191 3.78 5.01 -5.62
C PHE A 191 2.87 6.02 -4.92
N ASN A 192 3.06 6.30 -3.63
CA ASN A 192 2.39 7.40 -2.92
C ASN A 192 2.77 8.76 -3.52
N LEU A 193 4.03 8.96 -3.90
CA LEU A 193 4.45 10.14 -4.65
C LEU A 193 3.68 10.25 -5.99
N PHE A 194 3.56 9.19 -6.78
CA PHE A 194 2.80 9.23 -8.03
C PHE A 194 1.31 9.48 -7.80
N LYS A 195 0.72 8.92 -6.75
CA LYS A 195 -0.65 9.24 -6.33
C LYS A 195 -0.79 10.71 -5.95
N ARG A 196 0.19 11.30 -5.23
CA ARG A 196 0.22 12.73 -4.92
C ARG A 196 0.31 13.59 -6.18
N CYS A 197 1.10 13.18 -7.18
CA CYS A 197 1.15 13.87 -8.48
C CYS A 197 -0.20 13.83 -9.21
N ASN A 198 -0.90 12.69 -9.21
CA ASN A 198 -2.23 12.59 -9.79
C ASN A 198 -3.22 13.53 -9.07
N LYS A 199 -3.19 13.55 -7.73
CA LYS A 199 -4.00 14.47 -6.92
C LYS A 199 -3.67 15.94 -7.24
N TYR A 200 -2.40 16.27 -7.43
CA TYR A 200 -1.96 17.60 -7.83
C TYR A 200 -2.52 18.05 -9.17
N ILE A 201 -2.65 17.13 -10.15
CA ILE A 201 -3.33 17.41 -11.41
C ILE A 201 -4.81 17.79 -11.17
N ASP A 202 -5.49 17.07 -10.29
CA ASP A 202 -6.91 17.31 -10.01
C ASP A 202 -7.11 18.62 -9.22
N GLU A 203 -6.23 18.93 -8.27
CA GLU A 203 -6.23 20.17 -7.48
C GLU A 203 -5.95 21.42 -8.33
N THR A 204 -5.00 21.33 -9.26
CA THR A 204 -4.58 22.47 -10.10
C THR A 204 -5.40 22.63 -11.37
N ALA A 205 -6.19 21.59 -11.74
CA ALA A 205 -7.08 21.58 -12.90
C ALA A 205 -6.46 22.20 -14.16
N PRO A 206 -5.37 21.64 -14.74
CA PRO A 206 -4.62 22.22 -15.86
C PRO A 206 -5.49 22.58 -17.07
N TRP A 207 -6.58 21.83 -17.29
CA TRP A 207 -7.55 22.09 -18.36
C TRP A 207 -8.38 23.36 -18.14
N VAL A 208 -8.47 23.86 -16.91
CA VAL A 208 -9.11 25.16 -16.59
C VAL A 208 -8.09 26.26 -16.82
N LEU A 209 -6.86 26.11 -16.35
CA LEU A 209 -5.77 27.06 -16.56
C LEU A 209 -5.45 27.28 -18.05
N ALA A 210 -5.70 26.28 -18.88
CA ALA A 210 -5.47 26.37 -20.33
C ALA A 210 -6.48 27.24 -21.08
N LYS A 211 -7.55 27.71 -20.44
CA LYS A 211 -8.61 28.51 -21.10
C LYS A 211 -8.28 29.98 -21.27
N SER A 212 -7.33 30.53 -20.49
CA SER A 212 -6.95 31.96 -20.54
C SER A 212 -5.44 32.11 -20.75
N GLU A 213 -5.05 33.10 -21.54
CA GLU A 213 -3.64 33.48 -21.73
C GLU A 213 -3.00 33.98 -20.42
N GLU A 214 -3.77 34.60 -19.54
CA GLU A 214 -3.31 35.12 -18.24
C GLU A 214 -2.89 34.02 -17.29
N THR A 215 -3.54 32.83 -17.38
CA THR A 215 -3.24 31.67 -16.52
C THR A 215 -2.22 30.70 -17.13
N LYS A 216 -1.80 30.91 -18.38
CA LYS A 216 -0.78 30.08 -19.04
C LYS A 216 0.55 29.99 -18.27
N PRO A 217 1.11 31.09 -17.70
CA PRO A 217 2.34 30.98 -16.91
C PRO A 217 2.17 30.05 -15.70
N ARG A 218 1.00 30.06 -15.04
CA ARG A 218 0.67 29.13 -13.97
C ARG A 218 0.57 27.69 -14.47
N LEU A 219 -0.07 27.48 -15.61
CA LEU A 219 -0.15 26.16 -16.25
C LEU A 219 1.24 25.60 -16.57
N ALA A 220 2.15 26.45 -17.08
CA ALA A 220 3.53 26.03 -17.35
C ALA A 220 4.25 25.58 -16.08
N GLU A 221 4.08 26.30 -14.96
CA GLU A 221 4.65 25.93 -13.66
C GLU A 221 4.07 24.61 -13.14
N VAL A 222 2.76 24.39 -13.28
CA VAL A 222 2.12 23.12 -12.91
C VAL A 222 2.73 21.94 -13.66
N LEU A 223 2.91 22.07 -14.97
CA LEU A 223 3.49 21.01 -15.81
C LEU A 223 4.99 20.83 -15.52
N TYR A 224 5.72 21.90 -15.18
CA TYR A 224 7.09 21.81 -14.71
C TYR A 224 7.21 21.02 -13.41
N ASN A 225 6.40 21.36 -12.42
CA ASN A 225 6.38 20.66 -11.12
C ASN A 225 6.05 19.17 -11.26
N LEU A 226 5.09 18.83 -12.14
CA LEU A 226 4.77 17.43 -12.45
C LEU A 226 5.93 16.70 -13.13
N THR A 227 6.56 17.34 -14.13
CA THR A 227 7.68 16.75 -14.88
C THR A 227 8.86 16.49 -13.96
N GLU A 228 9.21 17.43 -13.10
CA GLU A 228 10.27 17.28 -12.10
C GLU A 228 9.96 16.16 -11.12
N SER A 229 8.73 16.12 -10.58
CA SER A 229 8.30 15.07 -9.64
C SER A 229 8.35 13.69 -10.28
N ILE A 230 7.94 13.56 -11.55
CA ILE A 230 7.99 12.31 -12.30
C ILE A 230 9.45 11.89 -12.55
N ALA A 231 10.33 12.81 -12.87
CA ALA A 231 11.77 12.54 -13.08
C ALA A 231 12.42 12.00 -11.79
N ILE A 232 12.16 12.63 -10.64
CA ILE A 232 12.67 12.17 -9.34
C ILE A 232 12.07 10.79 -9.01
N GLY A 233 10.76 10.62 -9.16
CA GLY A 233 10.10 9.34 -8.93
C GLY A 233 10.63 8.22 -9.84
N ALA A 234 10.96 8.51 -11.09
CA ALA A 234 11.55 7.55 -12.02
C ALA A 234 12.95 7.11 -11.58
N GLU A 235 13.79 8.04 -11.10
CA GLU A 235 15.12 7.71 -10.55
C GLU A 235 15.01 6.82 -9.32
N LEU A 236 14.11 7.14 -8.39
CA LEU A 236 13.86 6.32 -7.19
C LEU A 236 13.31 4.93 -7.55
N LEU A 237 12.61 4.81 -8.68
CA LEU A 237 12.03 3.55 -9.16
C LEU A 237 13.05 2.65 -9.85
N GLU A 238 14.19 3.17 -10.28
CA GLU A 238 15.18 2.44 -11.09
C GLU A 238 15.65 1.11 -10.48
N PRO A 239 15.98 1.01 -9.18
CA PRO A 239 16.43 -0.26 -8.60
C PRO A 239 15.39 -1.37 -8.68
N PHE A 240 14.12 -1.00 -8.75
CA PHE A 240 12.97 -1.92 -8.76
C PHE A 240 12.50 -2.23 -10.18
N MET A 241 12.41 -1.21 -11.03
CA MET A 241 11.84 -1.26 -12.38
C MET A 241 12.74 -0.51 -13.38
N PRO A 242 13.92 -1.05 -13.71
CA PRO A 242 14.96 -0.34 -14.47
C PRO A 242 14.53 0.07 -15.88
N ASP A 243 13.80 -0.80 -16.61
CA ASP A 243 13.35 -0.52 -17.96
C ASP A 243 12.29 0.59 -17.97
N THR A 244 11.38 0.55 -17.01
CA THR A 244 10.33 1.57 -16.84
C THR A 244 10.93 2.93 -16.48
N SER A 245 11.85 2.97 -15.53
CA SER A 245 12.61 4.16 -15.18
C SER A 245 13.30 4.76 -16.40
N GLY A 246 14.06 3.95 -17.15
CA GLY A 246 14.73 4.37 -18.36
C GLY A 246 13.77 4.92 -19.43
N LYS A 247 12.63 4.28 -19.64
CA LYS A 247 11.59 4.75 -20.57
C LYS A 247 10.97 6.07 -20.15
N ILE A 248 10.71 6.27 -18.86
CA ILE A 248 10.18 7.54 -18.35
C ILE A 248 11.19 8.66 -18.61
N LEU A 249 12.43 8.48 -18.16
CA LEU A 249 13.49 9.49 -18.35
C LEU A 249 13.74 9.80 -19.82
N SER A 250 13.75 8.77 -20.69
CA SER A 250 13.87 8.94 -22.13
C SER A 250 12.72 9.78 -22.72
N GLN A 251 11.47 9.55 -22.31
CA GLN A 251 10.32 10.32 -22.78
C GLN A 251 10.34 11.76 -22.27
N LEU A 252 10.95 12.03 -21.13
CA LEU A 252 11.18 13.36 -20.59
C LEU A 252 12.44 14.02 -21.19
N HIS A 253 13.20 13.31 -22.02
CA HIS A 253 14.52 13.70 -22.49
C HIS A 253 15.47 14.10 -21.36
N GLU A 254 15.38 13.39 -20.23
CA GLU A 254 16.19 13.61 -19.04
C GLU A 254 17.25 12.52 -18.90
N GLU A 255 18.44 12.92 -18.43
CA GLU A 255 19.51 12.00 -18.08
C GLU A 255 19.41 11.61 -16.60
N LYS A 256 19.96 10.46 -16.27
CA LYS A 256 20.05 10.04 -14.86
C LYS A 256 20.87 11.04 -14.06
N ARG A 257 20.33 11.48 -12.95
CA ARG A 257 20.96 12.46 -12.06
C ARG A 257 21.79 11.83 -10.96
N GLY A 258 21.45 10.58 -10.59
CA GLY A 258 21.98 9.88 -9.43
C GLY A 258 21.18 10.14 -8.15
N LEU A 259 21.14 9.13 -7.29
CA LEU A 259 20.35 9.18 -6.05
C LEU A 259 20.76 10.30 -5.09
N GLU A 260 22.02 10.73 -5.15
CA GLU A 260 22.56 11.81 -4.33
C GLU A 260 21.98 13.20 -4.65
N LYS A 261 21.20 13.32 -5.73
CA LYS A 261 20.52 14.58 -6.12
C LYS A 261 19.02 14.55 -5.90
N MET A 262 18.48 13.45 -5.37
CA MET A 262 17.04 13.29 -5.14
C MET A 262 16.52 14.13 -3.97
N ASP A 263 17.41 14.72 -3.19
CA ASP A 263 17.13 15.70 -2.13
C ASP A 263 16.89 17.12 -2.66
N ARG A 264 16.90 17.32 -3.99
CA ARG A 264 16.78 18.64 -4.63
C ARG A 264 15.66 18.64 -5.65
N PHE A 265 14.79 19.63 -5.54
CA PHE A 265 13.71 19.90 -6.48
C PHE A 265 14.09 21.06 -7.41
N GLY A 266 13.68 21.00 -8.68
CA GLY A 266 13.90 22.07 -9.62
C GLY A 266 15.15 21.91 -10.48
N LEU A 267 15.63 20.69 -10.65
CA LEU A 267 16.80 20.38 -11.47
C LEU A 267 16.46 20.12 -12.95
N TYR A 268 15.18 19.88 -13.28
CA TYR A 268 14.78 19.69 -14.67
C TYR A 268 15.02 20.97 -15.49
N PRO A 269 15.74 20.90 -16.60
CA PRO A 269 16.11 22.11 -17.36
C PRO A 269 14.90 22.79 -17.99
N SER A 270 14.66 24.06 -17.62
CA SER A 270 13.63 24.88 -18.25
C SER A 270 13.92 25.09 -19.74
N GLY A 271 12.89 24.98 -20.58
CA GLY A 271 13.01 25.07 -22.04
C GLY A 271 13.27 23.73 -22.75
N ARG A 272 13.45 22.63 -22.00
CA ARG A 272 13.61 21.30 -22.59
C ARG A 272 12.27 20.80 -23.14
N LYS A 273 12.31 20.09 -24.25
CA LYS A 273 11.15 19.42 -24.82
C LYS A 273 11.03 17.99 -24.30
N VAL A 274 9.80 17.54 -24.08
CA VAL A 274 9.46 16.11 -23.91
C VAL A 274 9.19 15.46 -25.24
N THR A 275 9.10 14.13 -25.29
CA THR A 275 8.73 13.38 -26.51
C THR A 275 7.38 13.85 -27.07
N GLU A 276 7.25 13.90 -28.40
CA GLU A 276 5.98 14.28 -29.05
C GLU A 276 4.92 13.18 -28.92
N ASN A 277 5.33 11.92 -29.02
CA ASN A 277 4.46 10.77 -28.99
C ASN A 277 4.76 9.92 -27.74
N PRO A 278 4.07 10.15 -26.61
CA PRO A 278 4.33 9.41 -25.39
C PRO A 278 3.97 7.93 -25.54
N GLU A 279 4.93 7.08 -25.25
CA GLU A 279 4.75 5.63 -25.23
C GLU A 279 3.84 5.22 -24.07
N THR A 280 3.01 4.22 -24.28
CA THR A 280 2.24 3.59 -23.19
C THR A 280 3.17 2.65 -22.43
N LEU A 281 3.49 2.98 -21.16
CA LEU A 281 4.39 2.18 -20.33
C LEU A 281 3.83 0.80 -20.01
N PHE A 282 2.54 0.73 -19.69
CA PHE A 282 1.86 -0.52 -19.34
C PHE A 282 0.50 -0.58 -20.02
N MET A 283 0.25 -1.70 -20.71
CA MET A 283 -1.06 -2.01 -21.28
C MET A 283 -1.92 -2.68 -20.21
N ARG A 284 -3.17 -2.24 -20.09
CA ARG A 284 -4.14 -2.92 -19.25
C ARG A 284 -4.44 -4.31 -19.78
N ARG A 285 -4.65 -5.24 -18.87
CA ARG A 285 -5.08 -6.61 -19.20
C ARG A 285 -6.49 -6.87 -18.70
N ASP A 286 -7.27 -7.56 -19.47
CA ASP A 286 -8.56 -8.10 -19.02
C ASP A 286 -8.32 -9.41 -18.28
N LEU A 287 -8.87 -9.50 -17.04
CA LEU A 287 -8.68 -10.69 -16.21
C LEU A 287 -9.19 -11.96 -16.86
N LYS A 288 -10.34 -11.88 -17.55
CA LYS A 288 -10.93 -13.07 -18.19
C LYS A 288 -10.08 -13.58 -19.34
N GLU A 289 -9.47 -12.66 -20.11
CA GLU A 289 -8.55 -13.03 -21.21
C GLU A 289 -7.29 -13.69 -20.66
N VAL A 290 -6.72 -13.15 -19.57
CA VAL A 290 -5.56 -13.75 -18.90
C VAL A 290 -5.89 -15.13 -18.37
N MET A 291 -7.01 -15.28 -17.63
CA MET A 291 -7.41 -16.57 -17.07
C MET A 291 -7.72 -17.62 -18.15
N ALA A 292 -8.32 -17.21 -19.27
CA ALA A 292 -8.57 -18.11 -20.41
C ALA A 292 -7.25 -18.60 -21.04
N GLU A 293 -6.24 -17.72 -21.16
CA GLU A 293 -4.94 -18.13 -21.70
C GLU A 293 -4.16 -19.00 -20.71
N VAL A 294 -4.25 -18.72 -19.40
CA VAL A 294 -3.68 -19.56 -18.34
C VAL A 294 -4.29 -20.96 -18.36
N GLU A 295 -5.62 -21.07 -18.41
CA GLU A 295 -6.31 -22.37 -18.47
C GLU A 295 -5.95 -23.16 -19.72
N LYS A 296 -5.73 -22.48 -20.84
CA LYS A 296 -5.28 -23.12 -22.08
C LYS A 296 -3.86 -23.68 -21.99
N ARG A 297 -2.94 -22.98 -21.29
CA ARG A 297 -1.55 -23.42 -21.09
C ARG A 297 -1.43 -24.49 -20.01
N HIS A 298 -2.23 -24.35 -18.96
CA HIS A 298 -2.23 -25.19 -17.76
C HIS A 298 -3.65 -25.66 -17.42
N PRO A 299 -4.19 -26.65 -18.15
CA PRO A 299 -5.55 -27.14 -17.93
C PRO A 299 -5.77 -27.60 -16.47
N GLY A 300 -6.79 -27.06 -15.82
CA GLY A 300 -7.14 -27.33 -14.44
C GLY A 300 -6.43 -26.44 -13.39
N MET A 301 -5.55 -25.51 -13.80
CA MET A 301 -4.85 -24.62 -12.87
C MET A 301 -5.81 -23.60 -12.26
N VAL A 302 -6.69 -23.02 -13.06
CA VAL A 302 -7.70 -22.05 -12.59
C VAL A 302 -8.65 -22.69 -11.58
N GLU A 303 -9.12 -23.91 -11.86
CA GLU A 303 -9.98 -24.66 -10.93
C GLU A 303 -9.25 -25.04 -9.62
N ALA A 304 -7.95 -25.34 -9.72
CA ALA A 304 -7.11 -25.62 -8.57
C ALA A 304 -6.89 -24.38 -7.69
N GLU A 305 -6.70 -23.22 -8.32
CA GLU A 305 -6.54 -21.93 -7.64
C GLU A 305 -7.85 -21.51 -6.92
N GLU A 306 -8.99 -21.60 -7.61
CA GLU A 306 -10.30 -21.33 -7.00
C GLU A 306 -10.58 -22.24 -5.80
N LYS A 307 -10.23 -23.56 -5.89
CA LYS A 307 -10.38 -24.50 -4.77
C LYS A 307 -9.43 -24.19 -3.61
N ALA A 308 -8.21 -23.74 -3.92
CA ALA A 308 -7.23 -23.35 -2.91
C ALA A 308 -7.69 -22.10 -2.15
N GLU A 309 -8.20 -21.09 -2.85
CA GLU A 309 -8.78 -19.89 -2.23
C GLU A 309 -10.00 -20.22 -1.35
N GLU A 310 -10.88 -21.12 -1.81
CA GLU A 310 -12.01 -21.58 -1.00
C GLU A 310 -11.56 -22.36 0.25
N ALA A 311 -10.52 -23.19 0.15
CA ALA A 311 -9.97 -23.95 1.28
C ALA A 311 -9.29 -23.01 2.29
N ALA A 312 -8.51 -22.04 1.84
CA ALA A 312 -7.88 -21.02 2.70
C ALA A 312 -8.94 -20.19 3.45
N GLY A 313 -10.02 -19.82 2.76
CA GLY A 313 -11.17 -19.16 3.36
C GLY A 313 -11.84 -20.00 4.45
N LYS A 314 -11.95 -21.33 4.25
CA LYS A 314 -12.53 -22.27 5.22
C LYS A 314 -11.60 -22.50 6.43
N GLN A 315 -10.31 -22.67 6.22
CA GLN A 315 -9.33 -22.84 7.30
C GLN A 315 -9.22 -21.59 8.19
N LYS A 316 -9.25 -20.39 7.59
CA LYS A 316 -9.33 -19.13 8.37
C LYS A 316 -10.63 -19.05 9.18
N ALA A 317 -11.76 -19.50 8.63
CA ALA A 317 -13.03 -19.53 9.34
C ALA A 317 -13.06 -20.58 10.47
N GLU A 318 -12.44 -21.76 10.28
CA GLU A 318 -12.33 -22.80 11.29
C GLU A 318 -11.35 -22.45 12.41
N ALA A 319 -10.24 -21.79 12.11
CA ALA A 319 -9.30 -21.29 13.10
C ALA A 319 -9.94 -20.21 13.99
N ALA A 320 -10.76 -19.33 13.42
CA ALA A 320 -11.55 -18.35 14.16
C ALA A 320 -12.63 -19.00 15.03
N GLY A 321 -13.21 -20.14 14.59
CA GLY A 321 -14.21 -20.91 15.34
C GLY A 321 -13.62 -21.75 16.50
N ALA A 322 -12.39 -22.24 16.37
CA ALA A 322 -11.71 -23.03 17.38
C ALA A 322 -11.22 -22.20 18.59
N GLY A 323 -10.92 -20.93 18.37
CA GLY A 323 -10.56 -19.99 19.45
C GLY A 323 -11.71 -19.70 20.42
N SER A 324 -12.95 -19.78 19.94
CA SER A 324 -14.15 -19.51 20.75
C SER A 324 -14.59 -20.66 21.66
N GLN A 325 -14.15 -21.92 21.42
CA GLN A 325 -14.55 -23.07 22.21
C GLN A 325 -13.62 -23.39 23.39
N ASN A 326 -12.42 -22.85 23.46
CA ASN A 326 -11.47 -23.10 24.55
C ASN A 326 -11.55 -22.10 25.72
N ALA A 327 -12.38 -21.05 25.63
CA ALA A 327 -12.56 -20.08 26.72
C ALA A 327 -13.66 -20.46 27.75
N ALA A 328 -14.42 -21.56 27.55
CA ALA A 328 -15.55 -21.93 28.41
C ALA A 328 -15.29 -23.07 29.39
N GLY A 329 -14.08 -23.51 29.58
CA GLY A 329 -13.80 -24.64 30.43
C GLY A 329 -12.54 -24.58 31.25
N LYS A 330 -12.50 -23.74 32.28
CA LYS A 330 -11.76 -24.02 33.54
C LYS A 330 -11.86 -22.84 34.52
N ALA A 331 -12.91 -22.81 35.29
CA ALA A 331 -12.93 -22.11 36.55
C ALA A 331 -13.35 -23.15 37.63
N LYS A 332 -12.40 -23.69 38.37
CA LYS A 332 -12.60 -24.19 39.75
C LYS A 332 -11.26 -24.28 40.46
N THR A 333 -11.16 -23.40 41.43
CA THR A 333 -10.59 -23.52 42.78
C THR A 333 -9.27 -24.30 42.98
N GLU A 334 -8.29 -23.59 43.57
CA GLU A 334 -7.93 -23.87 44.98
C GLU A 334 -6.96 -22.75 45.48
N ASP A 335 -7.23 -22.47 46.74
CA ASP A 335 -6.75 -21.44 47.65
C ASP A 335 -5.38 -21.84 48.26
N ALA A 336 -4.69 -20.85 48.80
CA ALA A 336 -3.81 -20.86 49.97
C ALA A 336 -2.35 -20.41 49.76
N GLY A 337 -2.02 -19.35 50.53
CA GLY A 337 -0.78 -19.22 51.28
C GLY A 337 0.15 -18.07 50.93
N ALA A 338 -0.08 -16.94 51.52
CA ALA A 338 0.67 -16.01 52.40
C ALA A 338 2.23 -16.13 52.38
N GLU A 339 2.93 -15.05 52.29
CA GLU A 339 3.58 -14.09 53.18
C GLU A 339 4.89 -13.54 52.60
N GLN A 340 5.00 -12.28 52.47
CA GLN A 340 5.66 -11.17 53.24
C GLN A 340 7.17 -10.94 53.03
N HIS A 341 7.45 -9.65 52.99
CA HIS A 341 8.65 -8.85 53.29
C HIS A 341 9.70 -8.68 52.19
N ALA A 342 10.34 -7.55 52.00
CA ALA A 342 10.26 -6.16 52.50
C ALA A 342 11.25 -5.28 51.69
N GLU A 343 10.90 -4.04 51.57
CA GLU A 343 11.72 -2.81 51.48
C GLU A 343 13.13 -2.80 50.86
N GLY A 344 13.34 -1.85 49.95
CA GLY A 344 14.65 -1.34 49.58
C GLY A 344 14.60 -0.32 48.45
N SER A 345 14.32 0.94 48.83
CA SER A 345 14.47 2.15 48.01
C SER A 345 15.89 2.28 47.41
N ILE A 346 16.02 2.83 46.17
CA ILE A 346 16.77 4.05 45.83
C ILE A 346 16.75 4.31 44.33
N MET A 347 16.18 5.44 43.96
CA MET A 347 16.45 6.47 42.95
C MET A 347 17.14 6.12 41.62
N ALA A 348 16.42 6.55 40.59
CA ALA A 348 16.78 7.45 39.50
C ALA A 348 17.29 6.85 38.20
N ASP A 349 16.51 7.17 37.25
CA ASP A 349 16.76 7.78 35.96
C ASP A 349 16.80 6.84 34.74
N SER A 350 15.92 7.23 33.86
CA SER A 350 15.92 7.20 32.41
C SER A 350 15.39 5.98 31.68
N ALA A 351 14.53 6.33 30.73
CA ALA A 351 14.09 5.60 29.56
C ALA A 351 13.20 4.39 29.82
N ALA A 352 11.91 4.67 29.87
CA ALA A 352 10.86 3.67 29.74
C ALA A 352 10.89 3.04 28.35
N GLU A 353 11.52 1.90 28.21
CA GLU A 353 11.13 0.90 27.23
C GLU A 353 9.77 0.33 27.71
N THR A 354 8.69 0.81 27.09
CA THR A 354 7.38 0.18 27.24
C THR A 354 7.40 -1.12 26.48
N GLY A 355 7.75 -2.22 27.14
CA GLY A 355 7.49 -3.56 26.67
C GLY A 355 5.99 -3.74 26.46
N ALA A 356 5.56 -3.89 25.19
CA ALA A 356 4.19 -4.22 24.86
C ALA A 356 3.78 -5.52 25.56
N ALA A 357 2.58 -5.51 26.16
CA ALA A 357 2.00 -6.72 26.75
C ALA A 357 1.73 -7.74 25.62
N PRO A 358 1.84 -9.05 25.86
CA PRO A 358 1.52 -10.06 24.87
C PRO A 358 0.09 -9.87 24.36
N GLY A 359 -0.10 -9.55 23.07
CA GLY A 359 -1.38 -9.30 22.43
C GLY A 359 -1.74 -7.84 22.17
N ALA A 360 -0.84 -6.89 22.42
CA ALA A 360 -1.01 -5.50 22.01
C ALA A 360 -0.55 -5.34 20.53
N MET A 361 -1.32 -4.55 19.76
CA MET A 361 -1.02 -4.20 18.38
C MET A 361 -0.63 -2.73 18.31
N ASP A 362 0.55 -2.43 17.77
CA ASP A 362 0.99 -1.07 17.49
C ASP A 362 0.58 -0.66 16.08
N VAL A 363 -0.25 0.39 15.99
CA VAL A 363 -0.64 1.00 14.70
C VAL A 363 0.23 2.23 14.47
N GLU A 364 0.78 2.37 13.27
CA GLU A 364 1.53 3.59 12.92
C GLU A 364 0.69 4.85 13.22
N PRO A 365 1.23 5.80 13.97
CA PRO A 365 0.49 7.02 14.32
C PRO A 365 0.25 7.83 13.05
N LYS A 366 -1.01 8.21 12.83
CA LYS A 366 -1.38 9.18 11.79
C LYS A 366 -1.04 10.59 12.26
N ALA A 367 -1.04 11.56 11.33
CA ALA A 367 -0.90 12.95 11.66
C ALA A 367 -1.93 13.37 12.73
N GLU A 368 -1.48 14.17 13.69
CA GLU A 368 -2.36 14.73 14.72
C GLU A 368 -3.45 15.59 14.07
N ILE A 369 -4.67 15.47 14.55
CA ILE A 369 -5.81 16.29 14.14
C ILE A 369 -6.30 17.11 15.33
N THR A 370 -6.90 18.26 15.06
CA THR A 370 -7.53 19.09 16.08
C THR A 370 -8.91 18.54 16.46
N ILE A 371 -9.45 18.97 17.58
CA ILE A 371 -10.80 18.58 18.00
C ILE A 371 -11.86 19.10 17.00
N GLU A 372 -11.62 20.27 16.39
CA GLU A 372 -12.48 20.82 15.35
C GLU A 372 -12.47 20.00 14.06
N GLU A 373 -11.39 19.27 13.78
CA GLU A 373 -11.32 18.35 12.66
C GLU A 373 -12.07 17.06 12.97
N PHE A 374 -11.99 16.56 14.19
CA PHE A 374 -12.77 15.41 14.64
C PHE A 374 -14.27 15.73 14.68
N ASP A 375 -14.66 16.92 15.12
CA ASP A 375 -16.08 17.37 15.17
C ASP A 375 -16.75 17.48 13.80
N LYS A 376 -15.97 17.47 12.70
CA LYS A 376 -16.52 17.37 11.34
C LYS A 376 -17.08 15.98 11.01
N LEU A 377 -16.71 14.96 11.79
CA LEU A 377 -17.23 13.60 11.60
C LEU A 377 -18.50 13.42 12.43
N GLN A 378 -19.59 13.01 11.78
CA GLN A 378 -20.80 12.62 12.49
C GLN A 378 -20.85 11.10 12.62
N ILE A 379 -20.51 10.60 13.80
CA ILE A 379 -20.53 9.16 14.11
C ILE A 379 -21.76 8.87 14.96
N GLN A 380 -22.60 7.94 14.53
CA GLN A 380 -23.85 7.60 15.24
C GLN A 380 -24.01 6.10 15.41
N VAL A 381 -24.77 5.70 16.44
CA VAL A 381 -25.17 4.31 16.64
C VAL A 381 -26.30 3.96 15.67
N GLY A 382 -26.08 2.94 14.84
CA GLY A 382 -27.09 2.36 13.96
C GLY A 382 -27.44 0.94 14.37
N GLU A 383 -28.64 0.47 13.97
CA GLU A 383 -29.08 -0.92 14.09
C GLU A 383 -29.33 -1.51 12.70
N ILE A 384 -28.72 -2.65 12.41
CA ILE A 384 -28.89 -3.32 11.13
C ILE A 384 -30.25 -4.03 11.13
N VAL A 385 -31.17 -3.54 10.33
CA VAL A 385 -32.54 -4.09 10.24
C VAL A 385 -32.70 -5.12 9.11
N ALA A 386 -31.83 -5.06 8.09
CA ALA A 386 -31.75 -6.07 7.04
C ALA A 386 -30.33 -6.09 6.47
N CYS A 387 -29.90 -7.23 6.00
CA CYS A 387 -28.60 -7.41 5.35
C CYS A 387 -28.68 -8.47 4.26
N GLU A 388 -28.02 -8.21 3.13
CA GLU A 388 -27.92 -9.18 2.03
C GLU A 388 -26.54 -9.16 1.37
N ALA A 389 -26.15 -10.26 0.77
CA ALA A 389 -24.92 -10.34 0.00
C ALA A 389 -25.10 -9.68 -1.38
N VAL A 390 -24.15 -8.81 -1.77
CA VAL A 390 -24.17 -8.17 -3.08
C VAL A 390 -23.82 -9.19 -4.16
N LYS A 391 -24.77 -9.49 -5.07
CA LYS A 391 -24.62 -10.52 -6.12
C LYS A 391 -23.41 -10.31 -7.06
N LYS A 392 -23.00 -9.06 -7.25
CA LYS A 392 -21.88 -8.68 -8.12
C LYS A 392 -20.56 -8.45 -7.37
N SER A 393 -20.48 -8.80 -6.09
CA SER A 393 -19.28 -8.63 -5.27
C SER A 393 -19.06 -9.80 -4.34
N ARG A 394 -17.83 -10.28 -4.31
CA ARG A 394 -17.40 -11.33 -3.36
C ARG A 394 -17.15 -10.78 -1.95
N LYS A 395 -16.90 -9.46 -1.82
CA LYS A 395 -16.47 -8.82 -0.56
C LYS A 395 -17.57 -8.01 0.13
N LEU A 396 -18.65 -7.65 -0.58
CA LEU A 396 -19.62 -6.67 -0.08
C LEU A 396 -20.88 -7.32 0.49
N LEU A 397 -21.29 -6.81 1.66
CA LEU A 397 -22.63 -6.91 2.20
C LEU A 397 -23.36 -5.58 2.01
N CYS A 398 -24.62 -5.64 1.69
CA CYS A 398 -25.53 -4.49 1.64
C CYS A 398 -26.42 -4.54 2.89
N SER A 399 -26.21 -3.61 3.80
CA SER A 399 -26.96 -3.50 5.06
C SER A 399 -27.92 -2.33 5.01
N GLN A 400 -29.16 -2.55 5.46
CA GLN A 400 -30.10 -1.49 5.77
C GLN A 400 -29.92 -1.15 7.25
N VAL A 401 -29.39 0.04 7.53
CA VAL A 401 -29.04 0.47 8.89
C VAL A 401 -30.00 1.56 9.34
N LYS A 402 -30.76 1.30 10.38
CA LYS A 402 -31.63 2.27 11.04
C LYS A 402 -30.79 3.17 11.95
N ILE A 403 -30.84 4.48 11.72
CA ILE A 403 -30.15 5.51 12.50
C ILE A 403 -31.17 6.57 12.90
N GLY A 404 -31.55 6.58 14.16
CA GLY A 404 -32.68 7.40 14.62
C GLY A 404 -33.99 7.00 13.92
N THR A 405 -34.58 7.92 13.20
CA THR A 405 -35.83 7.70 12.42
C THR A 405 -35.62 7.32 10.96
N LYS A 406 -34.38 7.38 10.47
CA LYS A 406 -34.04 7.11 9.05
C LYS A 406 -33.34 5.74 8.92
N THR A 407 -33.59 5.09 7.79
CA THR A 407 -32.85 3.90 7.37
C THR A 407 -31.97 4.26 6.19
N ARG A 408 -30.69 3.87 6.24
CA ARG A 408 -29.71 4.12 5.19
C ARG A 408 -29.18 2.81 4.64
N GLN A 409 -28.93 2.78 3.34
CA GLN A 409 -28.25 1.69 2.68
C GLN A 409 -26.74 1.86 2.82
N ILE A 410 -26.06 0.90 3.40
CA ILE A 410 -24.60 0.95 3.58
C ILE A 410 -24.00 -0.34 3.05
N LEU A 411 -22.97 -0.19 2.20
CA LEU A 411 -22.20 -1.30 1.66
C LEU A 411 -20.90 -1.41 2.44
N SER A 412 -20.60 -2.61 2.93
CA SER A 412 -19.41 -2.89 3.75
C SER A 412 -18.63 -4.08 3.21
N GLY A 413 -17.32 -3.99 3.17
CA GLY A 413 -16.41 -5.02 2.67
C GLY A 413 -16.17 -6.20 3.64
N ILE A 414 -17.19 -6.60 4.39
CA ILE A 414 -17.08 -7.53 5.54
C ILE A 414 -17.68 -8.90 5.28
N LYS A 415 -18.04 -9.23 4.05
CA LYS A 415 -18.67 -10.50 3.69
C LYS A 415 -17.82 -11.73 4.01
N GLN A 416 -16.51 -11.58 4.12
CA GLN A 416 -15.60 -12.66 4.48
C GLN A 416 -15.69 -13.02 5.97
N TRP A 417 -16.08 -12.06 6.82
CA TRP A 417 -16.10 -12.22 8.28
C TRP A 417 -17.51 -12.33 8.86
N TYR A 418 -18.54 -11.88 8.10
CA TYR A 418 -19.93 -11.88 8.58
C TYR A 418 -20.88 -12.42 7.53
N LYS A 419 -21.80 -13.28 7.96
CA LYS A 419 -22.93 -13.69 7.13
C LYS A 419 -24.07 -12.67 7.24
N PRO A 420 -24.90 -12.50 6.19
CA PRO A 420 -26.02 -11.57 6.23
C PRO A 420 -26.97 -11.78 7.44
N GLU A 421 -27.22 -13.02 7.78
CA GLU A 421 -28.12 -13.41 8.88
C GLU A 421 -27.56 -12.99 10.25
N GLU A 422 -26.25 -12.99 10.41
CA GLU A 422 -25.57 -12.62 11.66
C GLU A 422 -25.53 -11.09 11.86
N MET A 423 -25.75 -10.33 10.82
CA MET A 423 -25.71 -8.87 10.85
C MET A 423 -26.99 -8.26 11.39
N VAL A 424 -28.12 -8.88 11.13
CA VAL A 424 -29.45 -8.35 11.51
C VAL A 424 -29.59 -8.28 13.04
N GLY A 425 -30.02 -7.13 13.52
CA GLY A 425 -30.18 -6.86 14.97
C GLY A 425 -28.91 -6.35 15.66
N LYS A 426 -27.74 -6.38 15.00
CA LYS A 426 -26.52 -5.81 15.58
C LYS A 426 -26.56 -4.30 15.59
N LYS A 427 -26.07 -3.72 16.69
CA LYS A 427 -25.76 -2.28 16.76
C LYS A 427 -24.35 -2.06 16.28
N VAL A 428 -24.16 -1.01 15.48
CA VAL A 428 -22.88 -0.67 14.85
C VAL A 428 -22.63 0.83 14.93
N LEU A 429 -21.38 1.24 14.90
CA LEU A 429 -21.00 2.63 14.75
C LEU A 429 -20.93 2.99 13.27
N VAL A 430 -21.53 4.10 12.90
CA VAL A 430 -21.67 4.54 11.50
C VAL A 430 -21.24 5.98 11.34
N ILE A 431 -20.36 6.27 10.38
CA ILE A 431 -20.12 7.64 9.93
C ILE A 431 -21.24 8.00 8.96
N THR A 432 -22.03 9.02 9.34
CA THR A 432 -23.32 9.35 8.69
C THR A 432 -23.26 10.55 7.77
N ASN A 433 -22.21 11.35 7.82
CA ASN A 433 -22.04 12.56 7.01
C ASN A 433 -21.03 12.41 5.86
N LEU A 434 -20.70 11.18 5.47
CA LEU A 434 -19.94 10.91 4.25
C LEU A 434 -20.80 11.15 3.01
N LYS A 435 -20.20 11.68 1.95
CA LYS A 435 -20.85 11.77 0.63
C LYS A 435 -21.20 10.36 0.15
N PRO A 436 -22.41 10.14 -0.41
CA PRO A 436 -22.78 8.84 -0.93
C PRO A 436 -21.79 8.35 -1.99
N ALA A 437 -21.35 7.09 -1.86
CA ALA A 437 -20.42 6.45 -2.78
C ALA A 437 -21.07 5.30 -3.53
N LYS A 438 -20.76 5.13 -4.83
CA LYS A 438 -21.28 4.05 -5.65
C LYS A 438 -20.31 2.86 -5.64
N LEU A 439 -20.70 1.74 -5.04
CA LEU A 439 -19.95 0.52 -4.91
C LEU A 439 -20.70 -0.64 -5.57
N ALA A 440 -20.07 -1.38 -6.49
CA ALA A 440 -20.67 -2.49 -7.24
C ALA A 440 -22.04 -2.15 -7.88
N GLY A 441 -22.24 -0.89 -8.28
CA GLY A 441 -23.48 -0.42 -8.90
C GLY A 441 -24.57 0.03 -7.93
N MET A 442 -24.38 -0.11 -6.62
CA MET A 442 -25.29 0.31 -5.54
C MET A 442 -24.71 1.53 -4.81
N VAL A 443 -25.57 2.33 -4.18
CA VAL A 443 -25.16 3.54 -3.46
C VAL A 443 -25.01 3.23 -1.98
N SER A 444 -23.85 3.56 -1.39
CA SER A 444 -23.61 3.53 0.06
C SER A 444 -23.77 4.95 0.63
N GLU A 445 -24.62 5.10 1.65
CA GLU A 445 -24.96 6.38 2.28
C GLU A 445 -24.30 6.58 3.65
N GLY A 446 -23.15 5.95 3.86
CA GLY A 446 -22.36 6.01 5.08
C GLY A 446 -21.33 4.89 5.13
N MET A 447 -20.62 4.78 6.26
CA MET A 447 -19.59 3.76 6.50
C MET A 447 -19.77 3.15 7.89
N ILE A 448 -19.87 1.82 7.97
CA ILE A 448 -19.82 1.06 9.23
C ILE A 448 -18.35 0.97 9.67
N LEU A 449 -18.09 1.27 10.95
CA LEU A 449 -16.75 1.17 11.52
C LEU A 449 -16.44 -0.25 11.95
N CYS A 450 -15.25 -0.72 11.57
CA CYS A 450 -14.69 -2.00 11.98
C CYS A 450 -13.28 -1.76 12.55
N ALA A 451 -12.92 -2.55 13.54
CA ALA A 451 -11.55 -2.71 13.99
C ALA A 451 -10.90 -3.81 13.14
N GLU A 452 -9.66 -3.61 12.74
CA GLU A 452 -8.85 -4.58 12.00
C GLU A 452 -7.69 -5.02 12.88
N ASP A 453 -7.48 -6.33 12.99
CA ASP A 453 -6.33 -6.88 13.70
C ASP A 453 -5.11 -7.05 12.76
N ASP A 454 -3.97 -7.43 13.32
CA ASP A 454 -2.71 -7.67 12.62
C ASP A 454 -2.77 -8.82 11.60
N ALA A 455 -3.78 -9.67 11.69
CA ALA A 455 -4.07 -10.73 10.72
C ALA A 455 -5.04 -10.28 9.61
N GLY A 456 -5.47 -9.00 9.62
CA GLY A 456 -6.42 -8.44 8.66
C GLY A 456 -7.87 -8.85 8.91
N ASN A 457 -8.22 -9.37 10.10
CA ASN A 457 -9.61 -9.69 10.42
C ASN A 457 -10.37 -8.45 10.84
N LEU A 458 -11.56 -8.28 10.27
CA LEU A 458 -12.42 -7.15 10.59
C LEU A 458 -13.45 -7.55 11.65
N SER A 459 -13.52 -6.76 12.72
CA SER A 459 -14.53 -6.86 13.78
C SER A 459 -15.38 -5.59 13.83
N LEU A 460 -16.70 -5.77 13.89
CA LEU A 460 -17.64 -4.64 14.02
C LEU A 460 -17.40 -3.91 15.34
N VAL A 461 -17.28 -2.59 15.28
CA VAL A 461 -17.24 -1.75 16.47
C VAL A 461 -18.67 -1.47 16.93
N ASN A 462 -19.00 -1.84 18.15
CA ASN A 462 -20.32 -1.71 18.73
C ASN A 462 -20.24 -1.16 20.16
N PRO A 463 -21.29 -0.46 20.63
CA PRO A 463 -21.31 0.04 22.00
C PRO A 463 -21.45 -1.13 22.99
N GLU A 464 -20.59 -1.16 24.03
CA GLU A 464 -20.62 -2.16 25.09
C GLU A 464 -21.94 -2.12 25.88
N LYS A 465 -22.45 -0.92 26.16
CA LYS A 465 -23.67 -0.73 26.93
C LYS A 465 -24.88 -0.48 26.01
N ALA A 466 -26.07 -0.71 26.54
CA ALA A 466 -27.30 -0.44 25.83
C ALA A 466 -27.48 1.07 25.55
N VAL A 467 -27.27 1.47 24.30
CA VAL A 467 -27.40 2.85 23.81
C VAL A 467 -28.56 2.92 22.82
N LYS A 468 -29.26 4.06 22.76
CA LYS A 468 -30.34 4.29 21.80
C LYS A 468 -29.79 4.41 20.37
N VAL A 469 -30.52 3.84 19.41
CA VAL A 469 -30.22 4.00 17.98
C VAL A 469 -30.34 5.47 17.59
N GLY A 470 -29.32 5.99 16.91
CA GLY A 470 -29.17 7.41 16.58
C GLY A 470 -28.37 8.22 17.59
N ALA A 471 -27.91 7.62 18.73
CA ALA A 471 -27.01 8.30 19.63
C ALA A 471 -25.70 8.68 18.95
N GLU A 472 -25.24 9.89 19.20
CA GLU A 472 -24.00 10.43 18.64
C GLU A 472 -22.78 10.04 19.49
N ILE A 473 -21.70 9.74 18.83
CA ILE A 473 -20.39 9.46 19.46
C ILE A 473 -19.64 10.79 19.53
N ARG A 474 -19.10 11.08 20.72
CA ARG A 474 -18.38 12.31 21.00
C ARG A 474 -17.06 12.00 21.67
#